data_5f501d854cf9e48cee6d08ceeeaf6d16
#
_entry.id   5f501d854cf9e48cee6d08ceeeaf6d16
#
_cell.length_a   1.000
_cell.length_b   1.000
_cell.length_c   1.000
_cell.angle_alpha   90.00
_cell.angle_beta   90.00
_cell.angle_gamma   90.00
#
_symmetry.space_group_name_H-M   'P 1'
#
loop_
_entity.id
_entity.type
_entity.pdbx_description
1 polymer ?
#
loop_
_entity_poly.entity_id
_entity_poly.type
_entity_poly.pdbx_seq_one_letter_code
_entity_poly.pdbx_strand_id
1 'polypeptide(L)'
;MARIRIAIPSEGEGGLDGMRSGHFGHCDVFTFIDVEDGVIKEVSTIPNGGHVQGGCMVPVNLLAKHNVNALVVGGIGMRPLMGFRQVGITVYHDDQRKEIRPVVEDMIAGKIRVIGDNQVCGGGQH
;
A
#
# COMPACT_ATOMS: atom_id res chain seq x y z
N MET A 1 18.27 -0.82 14.58
CA MET A 1 16.96 -0.16 14.66
C MET A 1 16.19 -0.42 13.40
N ALA A 2 15.02 -1.00 13.56
CA ALA A 2 14.21 -1.36 12.41
C ALA A 2 13.29 -0.19 12.06
N ARG A 3 13.53 0.43 10.92
CA ARG A 3 12.66 1.48 10.42
C ARG A 3 12.09 1.05 9.09
N ILE A 4 10.77 1.08 8.98
CA ILE A 4 10.10 0.73 7.74
C ILE A 4 9.16 1.84 7.33
N ARG A 5 8.97 1.98 6.02
CA ARG A 5 7.99 2.88 5.45
C ARG A 5 6.87 2.04 4.86
N ILE A 6 5.66 2.25 5.38
CA ILE A 6 4.47 1.55 4.94
C ILE A 6 3.68 2.50 4.06
N ALA A 7 3.25 2.04 2.89
CA ALA A 7 2.39 2.81 2.01
C ALA A 7 1.00 2.19 2.02
N ILE A 8 -0.02 3.04 2.07
CA ILE A 8 -1.41 2.60 2.04
C ILE A 8 -2.16 3.45 1.01
N PRO A 9 -2.69 2.83 -0.06
CA PRO A 9 -3.51 3.57 -1.02
C PRO A 9 -4.74 4.12 -0.30
N SER A 10 -5.02 5.40 -0.48
CA SER A 10 -5.98 6.09 0.35
C SER A 10 -6.93 6.91 -0.49
N GLU A 11 -8.11 7.18 0.05
CA GLU A 11 -9.11 8.04 -0.54
C GLU A 11 -8.97 9.45 0.02
N GLY A 12 -9.34 10.44 -0.78
CA GLY A 12 -9.32 11.83 -0.35
C GLY A 12 -7.93 12.29 0.01
N GLU A 13 -7.79 12.87 1.18
CA GLU A 13 -6.52 13.44 1.62
C GLU A 13 -5.62 12.42 2.31
N GLY A 14 -6.14 11.26 2.63
CA GLY A 14 -5.37 10.22 3.32
C GLY A 14 -5.03 10.58 4.75
N GLY A 15 -3.87 10.08 5.23
CA GLY A 15 -3.44 10.28 6.60
C GLY A 15 -4.03 9.22 7.52
N LEU A 16 -3.64 9.28 8.81
CA LEU A 16 -4.09 8.26 9.77
C LEU A 16 -5.59 8.28 10.00
N ASP A 17 -6.22 9.43 9.82
CA ASP A 17 -7.67 9.55 9.99
C ASP A 17 -8.42 9.35 8.68
N GLY A 18 -7.72 9.00 7.62
CA GLY A 18 -8.30 8.78 6.30
C GLY A 18 -8.77 7.35 6.11
N MET A 19 -9.21 7.09 4.88
CA MET A 19 -9.76 5.79 4.51
C MET A 19 -8.87 5.12 3.48
N ARG A 20 -8.69 3.82 3.63
CA ARG A 20 -7.97 3.02 2.65
C ARG A 20 -8.81 2.88 1.40
N SER A 21 -8.17 3.03 0.25
CA SER A 21 -8.83 2.79 -1.02
C SER A 21 -9.04 1.28 -1.22
N GLY A 22 -10.16 0.91 -1.81
CA GLY A 22 -10.45 -0.48 -2.11
C GLY A 22 -9.64 -1.03 -3.27
N HIS A 23 -9.10 -0.16 -4.11
CA HIS A 23 -8.36 -0.58 -5.30
C HIS A 23 -7.08 0.21 -5.40
N PHE A 24 -5.97 -0.51 -5.55
CA PHE A 24 -4.66 0.11 -5.61
C PHE A 24 -4.56 1.16 -6.72
N GLY A 25 -5.03 0.83 -7.91
CA GLY A 25 -4.84 1.70 -9.08
C GLY A 25 -5.73 2.94 -9.11
N HIS A 26 -6.72 3.00 -8.25
CA HIS A 26 -7.72 4.07 -8.28
C HIS A 26 -7.72 4.94 -7.03
N CYS A 27 -6.67 4.85 -6.22
CA CYS A 27 -6.60 5.67 -5.02
C CYS A 27 -6.26 7.13 -5.37
N ASP A 28 -6.66 8.02 -4.47
CA ASP A 28 -6.39 9.46 -4.64
C ASP A 28 -4.97 9.81 -4.22
N VAL A 29 -4.51 9.26 -3.11
CA VAL A 29 -3.18 9.51 -2.58
C VAL A 29 -2.64 8.22 -2.00
N PHE A 30 -1.32 8.20 -1.78
CA PHE A 30 -0.68 7.16 -0.96
C PHE A 30 -0.31 7.79 0.38
N THR A 31 -0.72 7.14 1.46
CA THR A 31 -0.32 7.54 2.80
C THR A 31 0.93 6.76 3.18
N PHE A 32 1.97 7.48 3.54
CA PHE A 32 3.24 6.90 3.99
C PHE A 32 3.30 6.98 5.50
N ILE A 33 3.57 5.86 6.15
CA ILE A 33 3.74 5.80 7.61
C ILE A 33 5.13 5.27 7.88
N ASP A 34 5.96 6.10 8.50
CA ASP A 34 7.29 5.69 8.93
C ASP A 34 7.19 5.16 10.34
N VAL A 35 7.58 3.89 10.50
CA VAL A 35 7.52 3.18 11.78
C VAL A 35 8.93 2.81 12.17
N GLU A 36 9.30 3.10 13.41
CA GLU A 36 10.59 2.73 13.95
C GLU A 36 10.38 2.04 15.29
N ASP A 37 10.84 0.79 15.39
CA ASP A 37 10.73 0.00 16.62
C ASP A 37 9.29 -0.10 17.12
N GLY A 38 8.34 -0.24 16.18
CA GLY A 38 6.94 -0.39 16.51
C GLY A 38 6.21 0.90 16.83
N VAL A 39 6.86 2.06 16.61
CA VAL A 39 6.28 3.36 16.93
C VAL A 39 6.17 4.18 15.65
N ILE A 40 5.01 4.81 15.43
CA ILE A 40 4.82 5.69 14.30
C ILE A 40 5.64 6.95 14.52
N LYS A 41 6.54 7.24 13.58
CA LYS A 41 7.41 8.42 13.68
C LYS A 41 6.95 9.56 12.80
N GLU A 42 6.42 9.23 11.62
CA GLU A 42 6.04 10.27 10.67
C GLU A 42 4.93 9.75 9.78
N VAL A 43 4.01 10.63 9.41
CA VAL A 43 2.93 10.33 8.47
C VAL A 43 2.95 11.41 7.40
N SER A 44 2.94 10.99 6.14
CA SER A 44 2.92 11.92 5.01
C SER A 44 2.04 11.33 3.91
N THR A 45 1.70 12.15 2.94
CA THR A 45 0.90 11.70 1.80
C THR A 45 1.48 12.25 0.53
N ILE A 46 1.33 11.49 -0.57
CA ILE A 46 1.65 11.99 -1.90
C ILE A 46 0.48 11.67 -2.83
N PRO A 47 0.22 12.52 -3.81
CA PRO A 47 -0.85 12.24 -4.75
C PRO A 47 -0.50 11.04 -5.64
N ASN A 48 -1.54 10.29 -6.00
CA ASN A 48 -1.37 9.22 -6.96
C ASN A 48 -1.44 9.81 -8.36
N GLY A 49 -0.31 9.79 -9.07
CA GLY A 49 -0.24 10.27 -10.43
C GLY A 49 -0.70 9.25 -11.47
N GLY A 50 -1.41 8.23 -11.05
CA GLY A 50 -1.71 7.08 -11.87
C GLY A 50 -2.72 7.27 -12.97
N HIS A 51 -3.22 8.46 -13.15
CA HIS A 51 -4.15 8.75 -14.25
C HIS A 51 -3.44 8.94 -15.58
N VAL A 52 -2.14 9.04 -15.55
CA VAL A 52 -1.36 9.22 -16.76
C VAL A 52 -1.14 7.89 -17.45
N GLN A 53 -0.71 7.95 -18.68
CA GLN A 53 -0.37 6.77 -19.44
C GLN A 53 0.83 6.07 -18.84
N GLY A 54 0.89 4.78 -19.01
CA GLY A 54 1.88 3.94 -18.37
C GLY A 54 1.24 3.01 -17.36
N GLY A 55 0.02 3.32 -16.97
CA GLY A 55 -0.81 2.40 -16.22
C GLY A 55 -0.24 2.03 -14.87
N CYS A 56 -0.26 0.74 -14.58
CA CYS A 56 0.03 0.27 -13.23
C CYS A 56 1.49 0.32 -12.84
N MET A 57 2.40 0.55 -13.79
CA MET A 57 3.81 0.65 -13.42
C MET A 57 4.20 2.02 -12.90
N VAL A 58 3.38 3.04 -13.14
CA VAL A 58 3.67 4.37 -12.62
C VAL A 58 3.66 4.38 -11.09
N PRO A 59 2.63 3.83 -10.41
CA PRO A 59 2.68 3.77 -8.94
C PRO A 59 3.80 2.88 -8.42
N VAL A 60 4.14 1.78 -9.11
CA VAL A 60 5.23 0.91 -8.67
C VAL A 60 6.53 1.70 -8.61
N ASN A 61 6.83 2.43 -9.69
CA ASN A 61 8.05 3.21 -9.76
C ASN A 61 8.04 4.36 -8.74
N LEU A 62 6.88 4.97 -8.54
CA LEU A 62 6.73 6.07 -7.58
C LEU A 62 7.05 5.59 -6.17
N LEU A 63 6.48 4.48 -5.74
CA LEU A 63 6.69 3.97 -4.40
C LEU A 63 8.13 3.48 -4.21
N ALA A 64 8.70 2.86 -5.24
CA ALA A 64 10.10 2.45 -5.18
C ALA A 64 11.02 3.65 -5.01
N LYS A 65 10.74 4.74 -5.71
CA LYS A 65 11.51 5.97 -5.61
C LYS A 65 11.46 6.56 -4.20
N HIS A 66 10.35 6.37 -3.50
CA HIS A 66 10.18 6.90 -2.15
C HIS A 66 10.63 5.91 -1.07
N ASN A 67 11.31 4.84 -1.45
CA ASN A 67 11.91 3.90 -0.49
C ASN A 67 10.87 3.18 0.37
N VAL A 68 9.74 2.87 -0.21
CA VAL A 68 8.69 2.12 0.50
C VAL A 68 9.15 0.69 0.71
N ASN A 69 8.92 0.16 1.91
CA ASN A 69 9.27 -1.21 2.26
C ASN A 69 8.06 -2.14 2.18
N ALA A 70 6.89 -1.64 2.55
CA ALA A 70 5.67 -2.43 2.64
C ALA A 70 4.49 -1.65 2.08
N LEU A 71 3.59 -2.37 1.42
CA LEU A 71 2.37 -1.80 0.87
C LEU A 71 1.20 -2.64 1.37
N VAL A 72 0.15 -1.99 1.88
CA VAL A 72 -1.04 -2.69 2.33
C VAL A 72 -2.19 -2.35 1.40
N VAL A 73 -2.80 -3.36 0.83
CA VAL A 73 -3.86 -3.16 -0.17
C VAL A 73 -5.09 -3.99 0.18
N GLY A 74 -6.25 -3.51 -0.24
CA GLY A 74 -7.47 -4.29 -0.20
C GLY A 74 -7.70 -5.06 -1.49
N GLY A 75 -7.11 -4.59 -2.58
CA GLY A 75 -7.15 -5.27 -3.86
C GLY A 75 -6.07 -4.71 -4.77
N ILE A 76 -5.50 -5.59 -5.58
CA ILE A 76 -4.43 -5.21 -6.50
C ILE A 76 -4.40 -6.22 -7.64
N GLY A 77 -4.10 -5.74 -8.85
CA GLY A 77 -3.92 -6.63 -9.99
C GLY A 77 -2.60 -7.34 -9.96
N MET A 78 -2.49 -8.40 -10.77
CA MET A 78 -1.27 -9.22 -10.79
C MET A 78 -0.06 -8.43 -11.30
N ARG A 79 -0.26 -7.58 -12.31
CA ARG A 79 0.87 -6.86 -12.91
C ARG A 79 1.55 -5.91 -11.93
N PRO A 80 0.82 -5.02 -11.23
CA PRO A 80 1.49 -4.19 -10.22
C PRO A 80 2.06 -5.02 -9.07
N LEU A 81 1.40 -6.11 -8.68
CA LEU A 81 1.94 -6.96 -7.63
C LEU A 81 3.30 -7.51 -8.02
N MET A 82 3.43 -8.03 -9.25
CA MET A 82 4.70 -8.53 -9.72
C MET A 82 5.75 -7.43 -9.77
N GLY A 83 5.35 -6.22 -10.17
CA GLY A 83 6.26 -5.08 -10.19
C GLY A 83 6.80 -4.75 -8.80
N PHE A 84 5.94 -4.75 -7.80
CA PHE A 84 6.39 -4.49 -6.43
C PHE A 84 7.34 -5.57 -5.94
N ARG A 85 7.05 -6.82 -6.25
CA ARG A 85 7.96 -7.92 -5.88
C ARG A 85 9.35 -7.74 -6.51
N GLN A 86 9.39 -7.27 -7.74
CA GLN A 86 10.66 -7.04 -8.42
C GLN A 86 11.49 -5.94 -7.80
N VAL A 87 10.85 -4.91 -7.24
CA VAL A 87 11.57 -3.80 -6.62
C VAL A 87 11.76 -3.98 -5.12
N GLY A 88 11.38 -5.14 -4.58
CA GLY A 88 11.63 -5.45 -3.18
C GLY A 88 10.61 -4.91 -2.20
N ILE A 89 9.45 -4.51 -2.67
CA ILE A 89 8.37 -4.05 -1.81
C ILE A 89 7.47 -5.24 -1.50
N THR A 90 7.27 -5.51 -0.21
CA THR A 90 6.38 -6.57 0.22
C THR A 90 4.95 -6.06 0.24
N VAL A 91 4.03 -6.77 -0.39
CA VAL A 91 2.64 -6.36 -0.46
C VAL A 91 1.83 -7.21 0.51
N TYR A 92 1.08 -6.52 1.38
CA TYR A 92 0.23 -7.14 2.38
C TYR A 92 -1.23 -6.93 2.00
N HIS A 93 -2.09 -7.82 2.42
CA HIS A 93 -3.50 -7.80 2.08
C HIS A 93 -4.34 -7.62 3.33
N ASP A 94 -5.23 -6.61 3.32
CA ASP A 94 -6.22 -6.41 4.36
C ASP A 94 -7.48 -5.84 3.74
N ASP A 95 -8.55 -6.61 3.76
CA ASP A 95 -9.86 -6.17 3.28
C ASP A 95 -10.88 -6.02 4.42
N GLN A 96 -10.43 -6.13 5.67
CA GLN A 96 -11.31 -6.08 6.84
C GLN A 96 -11.56 -4.68 7.33
N ARG A 97 -10.57 -3.81 7.20
CA ARG A 97 -10.65 -2.47 7.77
C ARG A 97 -10.52 -1.43 6.68
N LYS A 98 -11.30 -0.37 6.81
CA LYS A 98 -11.24 0.72 5.86
C LYS A 98 -10.46 1.92 6.38
N GLU A 99 -10.42 2.10 7.70
CA GLU A 99 -9.66 3.21 8.29
C GLU A 99 -8.18 2.89 8.29
N ILE A 100 -7.37 3.90 8.00
CA ILE A 100 -5.93 3.72 7.88
C ILE A 100 -5.28 3.45 9.24
N ARG A 101 -5.71 4.14 10.30
CA ARG A 101 -5.10 3.98 11.61
C ARG A 101 -5.13 2.53 12.12
N PRO A 102 -6.28 1.85 12.12
CA PRO A 102 -6.26 0.44 12.56
C PRO A 102 -5.45 -0.47 11.65
N VAL A 103 -5.39 -0.16 10.35
CA VAL A 103 -4.54 -0.94 9.44
C VAL A 103 -3.08 -0.82 9.85
N VAL A 104 -2.62 0.39 10.14
CA VAL A 104 -1.24 0.60 10.58
C VAL A 104 -0.99 -0.13 11.90
N GLU A 105 -1.92 -0.04 12.84
CA GLU A 105 -1.77 -0.73 14.12
C GLU A 105 -1.67 -2.23 13.94
N ASP A 106 -2.47 -2.80 13.05
CA ASP A 106 -2.41 -4.23 12.79
C ASP A 106 -1.11 -4.62 12.07
N MET A 107 -0.59 -3.75 11.22
CA MET A 107 0.71 -3.98 10.59
C MET A 107 1.82 -4.03 11.64
N ILE A 108 1.83 -3.08 12.56
CA ILE A 108 2.82 -3.04 13.64
C ILE A 108 2.70 -4.28 14.52
N ALA A 109 1.48 -4.74 14.76
CA ALA A 109 1.23 -5.92 15.59
C ALA A 109 1.50 -7.24 14.87
N GLY A 110 1.79 -7.21 13.57
CA GLY A 110 2.04 -8.42 12.80
C GLY A 110 0.80 -9.22 12.46
N LYS A 111 -0.35 -8.57 12.42
CA LYS A 111 -1.64 -9.25 12.19
C LYS A 111 -2.05 -9.29 10.72
N ILE A 112 -1.36 -8.59 9.85
CA ILE A 112 -1.70 -8.53 8.44
C ILE A 112 -0.73 -9.42 7.68
N ARG A 113 -1.26 -10.20 6.74
CA ARG A 113 -0.48 -11.20 6.02
C ARG A 113 -0.07 -10.68 4.64
N VAL A 114 1.03 -11.23 4.15
CA VAL A 114 1.47 -11.00 2.77
C VAL A 114 0.39 -11.52 1.83
N ILE A 115 0.12 -10.77 0.76
CA ILE A 115 -0.91 -11.12 -0.19
C ILE A 115 -0.54 -12.43 -0.91
N GLY A 116 -1.53 -13.30 -1.05
CA GLY A 116 -1.37 -14.52 -1.84
C GLY A 116 -1.85 -14.31 -3.26
N ASP A 117 -1.39 -15.16 -4.17
CA ASP A 117 -1.75 -15.02 -5.58
C ASP A 117 -3.25 -15.17 -5.80
N ASN A 118 -3.94 -15.90 -4.95
CA ASN A 118 -5.38 -16.09 -5.06
C ASN A 118 -6.18 -14.88 -4.57
N GLN A 119 -5.52 -13.87 -4.04
CA GLN A 119 -6.18 -12.65 -3.54
C GLN A 119 -6.05 -11.49 -4.51
N VAL A 120 -5.53 -11.75 -5.69
CA VAL A 120 -5.27 -10.71 -6.68
C VAL A 120 -6.55 -10.42 -7.45
N CYS A 121 -6.83 -9.13 -7.64
CA CYS A 121 -8.02 -8.67 -8.35
C CYS A 121 -7.88 -8.93 -9.84
N GLY A 122 -8.98 -9.34 -10.45
CA GLY A 122 -9.05 -9.50 -11.89
C GLY A 122 -8.06 -10.49 -12.45
N GLY A 123 -7.50 -11.32 -11.63
CA GLY A 123 -6.44 -12.24 -12.01
C GLY A 123 -7.01 -13.40 -12.72
N GLY A 124 -7.76 -13.48 -13.23
CA GLY A 124 -8.20 -14.57 -13.91
C GLY A 124 -8.46 -15.75 -13.11
N GLN A 125 -8.49 -15.57 -12.80
CA GLN A 125 -8.87 -16.23 -12.58
C GLN A 125 -9.57 -16.72 -12.56
N HIS A 126 -9.68 -16.73 -12.39
CA HIS A 126 -10.22 -17.21 -12.36
C HIS A 126 -10.43 -17.68 -12.79
#